data_542bddfb3dbee5de072a644d7412ef3a
#
_entry.id   542bddfb3dbee5de072a644d7412ef3a
#
_cell.length_a   1.000
_cell.length_b   1.000
_cell.length_c   1.000
_cell.angle_alpha   90.00
_cell.angle_beta   90.00
_cell.angle_gamma   90.00
#
_symmetry.space_group_name_H-M   'P 1'
#
loop_
_entity.id
_entity.type
_entity.pdbx_description
1 polymer ?
#
loop_
_entity_poly.entity_id
_entity_poly.type
_entity_poly.pdbx_seq_one_letter_code
_entity_poly.pdbx_strand_id
1 'polypeptide(L)'
;MSDPAILSATGVHAWYGSSHVLHGVDLEISRGETLGLLGRNGMGKSTLIRTLLGHVTQREGQIRLFGQDVSRAKPHEVARLGVAYVPEGRGVFPNLSVRENLVMASRKGREGRADWPFERVMETFPRLQERIGNLGSQLSGGEQQMLSIGRALMTHPDLVILDEATEGLAPLIVAEIWRVIGQIRASGIATLIVDRDYRKVLTQSDRAVVLQKGQVVLAGDALALRDSAELAGYLGV
;
A
#
# COMPACT_ATOMS: atom_id res chain seq x y z
N MET A 1 8.59 6.98 24.27
CA MET A 1 9.26 5.84 23.61
C MET A 1 8.52 5.69 22.27
N SER A 2 9.21 5.83 21.14
CA SER A 2 8.59 5.62 19.83
C SER A 2 8.10 4.17 19.72
N ASP A 3 6.88 3.96 19.22
CA ASP A 3 6.37 2.61 18.93
C ASP A 3 7.35 1.89 17.99
N PRO A 4 7.63 0.60 18.23
CA PRO A 4 8.60 -0.12 17.41
C PRO A 4 8.13 -0.19 15.95
N ALA A 5 9.05 0.05 15.03
CA ALA A 5 8.80 -0.04 13.60
C ALA A 5 8.24 -1.41 13.21
N ILE A 6 7.17 -1.42 12.43
CA ILE A 6 6.63 -2.65 11.85
C ILE A 6 7.31 -3.01 10.53
N LEU A 7 7.80 -2.00 9.81
CA LEU A 7 8.65 -2.16 8.63
C LEU A 7 9.85 -1.24 8.76
N SER A 8 11.04 -1.77 8.57
CA SER A 8 12.26 -0.98 8.37
C SER A 8 13.04 -1.50 7.17
N ALA A 9 13.54 -0.56 6.38
CA ALA A 9 14.43 -0.80 5.25
C ALA A 9 15.66 0.07 5.43
N THR A 10 16.86 -0.51 5.35
CA THR A 10 18.13 0.20 5.57
C THR A 10 19.09 -0.13 4.44
N GLY A 11 19.58 0.92 3.77
CA GLY A 11 20.53 0.80 2.68
C GLY A 11 20.02 -0.06 1.53
N VAL A 12 18.73 0.04 1.17
CA VAL A 12 18.13 -0.86 0.18
C VAL A 12 18.51 -0.45 -1.23
N HIS A 13 19.16 -1.36 -1.94
CA HIS A 13 19.45 -1.30 -3.37
C HIS A 13 18.62 -2.33 -4.13
N ALA A 14 18.27 -2.05 -5.38
CA ALA A 14 17.54 -2.98 -6.23
C ALA A 14 17.88 -2.81 -7.70
N TRP A 15 17.89 -3.93 -8.45
CA TRP A 15 18.24 -3.96 -9.87
C TRP A 15 17.23 -4.76 -10.69
N TYR A 16 17.09 -4.37 -11.95
CA TYR A 16 16.50 -5.17 -13.01
C TYR A 16 17.58 -5.42 -14.09
N GLY A 17 18.14 -6.62 -14.08
CA GLY A 17 19.33 -6.93 -14.90
C GLY A 17 20.50 -6.00 -14.55
N SER A 18 21.00 -5.24 -15.52
CA SER A 18 22.07 -4.25 -15.30
C SER A 18 21.57 -2.88 -14.81
N SER A 19 20.28 -2.64 -14.77
CA SER A 19 19.71 -1.35 -14.36
C SER A 19 19.61 -1.27 -12.85
N HIS A 20 20.41 -0.42 -12.22
CA HIS A 20 20.37 -0.09 -10.80
C HIS A 20 19.27 0.96 -10.59
N VAL A 21 18.22 0.64 -9.87
CA VAL A 21 17.01 1.48 -9.72
C VAL A 21 16.88 2.09 -8.35
N LEU A 22 17.23 1.35 -7.29
CA LEU A 22 17.23 1.89 -5.92
C LEU A 22 18.66 2.00 -5.42
N HIS A 23 18.98 3.13 -4.81
CA HIS A 23 20.34 3.54 -4.48
C HIS A 23 20.48 3.82 -2.97
N GLY A 24 20.39 2.80 -2.11
CA GLY A 24 20.56 2.93 -0.67
C GLY A 24 19.36 3.62 0.00
N VAL A 25 18.15 3.08 -0.23
CA VAL A 25 16.93 3.64 0.35
C VAL A 25 16.79 3.24 1.81
N ASP A 26 16.59 4.24 2.66
CA ASP A 26 16.19 4.08 4.07
C ASP A 26 14.72 4.45 4.22
N LEU A 27 13.95 3.59 4.88
CA LEU A 27 12.52 3.77 5.12
C LEU A 27 12.10 3.07 6.41
N GLU A 28 11.23 3.72 7.18
CA GLU A 28 10.66 3.14 8.39
C GLU A 28 9.18 3.49 8.49
N ILE A 29 8.36 2.51 8.90
CA ILE A 29 6.94 2.67 9.19
C ILE A 29 6.67 2.11 10.59
N SER A 30 6.13 2.95 11.46
CA SER A 30 5.73 2.59 12.82
C SER A 30 4.35 1.90 12.83
N ARG A 31 4.01 1.28 13.96
CA ARG A 31 2.69 0.68 14.13
C ARG A 31 1.60 1.76 14.03
N GLY A 32 0.57 1.49 13.23
CA GLY A 32 -0.56 2.42 13.03
C GLY A 32 -0.22 3.69 12.24
N GLU A 33 1.03 3.88 11.83
CA GLU A 33 1.47 5.01 11.04
C GLU A 33 1.00 4.90 9.58
N THR A 34 0.60 6.02 9.01
CA THR A 34 0.41 6.16 7.57
C THR A 34 1.56 6.95 6.98
N LEU A 35 2.35 6.30 6.13
CA LEU A 35 3.46 6.90 5.41
C LEU A 35 3.09 7.17 3.94
N GLY A 36 3.22 8.41 3.50
CA GLY A 36 3.10 8.80 2.09
C GLY A 36 4.43 8.59 1.36
N LEU A 37 4.42 7.89 0.23
CA LEU A 37 5.58 7.76 -0.66
C LEU A 37 5.33 8.58 -1.92
N LEU A 38 6.04 9.68 -2.04
CA LEU A 38 5.90 10.68 -3.09
C LEU A 38 7.07 10.60 -4.08
N GLY A 39 6.89 11.23 -5.23
CA GLY A 39 7.90 11.33 -6.28
C GLY A 39 7.28 11.22 -7.66
N ARG A 40 7.94 11.79 -8.67
CA ARG A 40 7.49 11.74 -10.06
C ARG A 40 7.46 10.30 -10.61
N ASN A 41 6.80 10.09 -11.73
CA ASN A 41 6.82 8.79 -12.41
C ASN A 41 8.24 8.41 -12.83
N GLY A 42 8.57 7.12 -12.72
CA GLY A 42 9.92 6.62 -13.02
C GLY A 42 10.96 6.84 -11.90
N MET A 43 10.60 7.42 -10.76
CA MET A 43 11.56 7.69 -9.68
C MET A 43 11.86 6.48 -8.78
N GLY A 44 11.24 5.32 -9.04
CA GLY A 44 11.52 4.07 -8.32
C GLY A 44 10.48 3.66 -7.27
N LYS A 45 9.34 4.38 -7.12
CA LYS A 45 8.30 4.08 -6.10
C LYS A 45 7.78 2.64 -6.18
N SER A 46 7.29 2.20 -7.33
CA SER A 46 6.78 0.83 -7.50
C SER A 46 7.91 -0.22 -7.40
N THR A 47 9.16 0.13 -7.76
CA THR A 47 10.32 -0.73 -7.52
C THR A 47 10.58 -0.88 -6.03
N LEU A 48 10.49 0.19 -5.24
CA LEU A 48 10.63 0.14 -3.78
C LEU A 48 9.55 -0.77 -3.19
N ILE A 49 8.28 -0.55 -3.52
CA ILE A 49 7.17 -1.41 -3.06
C ILE A 49 7.44 -2.88 -3.41
N ARG A 50 7.77 -3.18 -4.65
CA ARG A 50 8.07 -4.55 -5.11
C ARG A 50 9.27 -5.16 -4.39
N THR A 51 10.28 -4.34 -4.05
CA THR A 51 11.46 -4.78 -3.29
C THR A 51 11.08 -5.13 -1.87
N LEU A 52 10.31 -4.27 -1.18
CA LEU A 52 9.79 -4.51 0.18
C LEU A 52 8.92 -5.77 0.25
N LEU A 53 8.14 -6.03 -0.81
CA LEU A 53 7.27 -7.20 -0.93
C LEU A 53 8.01 -8.49 -1.38
N GLY A 54 9.32 -8.42 -1.66
CA GLY A 54 10.09 -9.60 -2.08
C GLY A 54 9.97 -9.98 -3.55
N HIS A 55 9.35 -9.14 -4.40
CA HIS A 55 9.21 -9.41 -5.84
C HIS A 55 10.48 -9.13 -6.65
N VAL A 56 11.36 -8.22 -6.19
CA VAL A 56 12.64 -7.96 -6.83
C VAL A 56 13.68 -8.92 -6.27
N THR A 57 14.26 -9.76 -7.12
CA THR A 57 15.24 -10.78 -6.71
C THR A 57 16.65 -10.23 -6.51
N GLN A 58 17.08 -9.30 -7.38
CA GLN A 58 18.37 -8.62 -7.26
C GLN A 58 18.21 -7.41 -6.33
N ARG A 59 18.46 -7.63 -5.05
CA ARG A 59 18.39 -6.58 -4.02
C ARG A 59 19.46 -6.78 -2.96
N GLU A 60 19.89 -5.70 -2.36
CA GLU A 60 20.83 -5.63 -1.23
C GLU A 60 20.29 -4.70 -0.16
N GLY A 61 20.94 -4.65 1.01
CA GLY A 61 20.49 -3.92 2.18
C GLY A 61 19.67 -4.80 3.12
N GLN A 62 19.11 -4.19 4.15
CA GLN A 62 18.35 -4.90 5.17
C GLN A 62 16.88 -4.47 5.13
N ILE A 63 15.97 -5.44 5.12
CA ILE A 63 14.52 -5.23 5.24
C ILE A 63 14.03 -6.06 6.43
N ARG A 64 13.35 -5.42 7.37
CA ARG A 64 12.73 -6.09 8.52
C ARG A 64 11.24 -5.83 8.56
N LEU A 65 10.48 -6.86 8.90
CA LEU A 65 9.05 -6.79 9.21
C LEU A 65 8.83 -7.33 10.62
N PHE A 66 8.24 -6.51 11.49
CA PHE A 66 8.01 -6.86 12.91
C PHE A 66 9.29 -7.35 13.62
N GLY A 67 10.43 -6.72 13.31
CA GLY A 67 11.74 -7.09 13.82
C GLY A 67 12.39 -8.33 13.15
N GLN A 68 11.65 -9.09 12.35
CA GLN A 68 12.17 -10.24 11.61
C GLN A 68 12.85 -9.80 10.31
N ASP A 69 14.04 -10.33 10.02
CA ASP A 69 14.75 -10.09 8.77
C ASP A 69 14.04 -10.81 7.61
N VAL A 70 13.61 -10.02 6.61
CA VAL A 70 12.94 -10.48 5.39
C VAL A 70 13.70 -10.08 4.12
N SER A 71 14.96 -9.67 4.25
CA SER A 71 15.78 -9.17 3.13
C SER A 71 15.86 -10.15 1.96
N ARG A 72 15.71 -11.46 2.20
CA ARG A 72 15.71 -12.51 1.17
C ARG A 72 14.37 -13.24 1.04
N ALA A 73 13.34 -12.80 1.77
CA ALA A 73 12.04 -13.44 1.76
C ALA A 73 11.36 -13.37 0.38
N LYS A 74 10.57 -14.40 0.08
CA LYS A 74 9.71 -14.46 -1.11
C LYS A 74 8.39 -13.72 -0.84
N PRO A 75 7.65 -13.30 -1.87
CA PRO A 75 6.42 -12.52 -1.70
C PRO A 75 5.36 -13.18 -0.79
N HIS A 76 5.20 -14.49 -0.88
CA HIS A 76 4.23 -15.21 -0.06
C HIS A 76 4.64 -15.28 1.41
N GLU A 77 5.95 -15.22 1.73
CA GLU A 77 6.46 -15.18 3.10
C GLU A 77 6.21 -13.80 3.71
N VAL A 78 6.50 -12.72 2.96
CA VAL A 78 6.16 -11.34 3.34
C VAL A 78 4.65 -11.19 3.59
N ALA A 79 3.83 -11.69 2.67
CA ALA A 79 2.39 -11.63 2.82
C ALA A 79 1.90 -12.34 4.09
N ARG A 80 2.46 -13.52 4.44
CA ARG A 80 2.11 -14.27 5.66
C ARG A 80 2.44 -13.53 6.96
N LEU A 81 3.37 -12.59 6.92
CA LEU A 81 3.72 -11.75 8.07
C LEU A 81 2.72 -10.62 8.33
N GLY A 82 1.60 -10.56 7.62
CA GLY A 82 0.57 -9.55 7.86
C GLY A 82 0.67 -8.32 6.96
N VAL A 83 1.37 -8.42 5.82
CA VAL A 83 1.41 -7.37 4.80
C VAL A 83 0.38 -7.68 3.71
N ALA A 84 -0.46 -6.69 3.39
CA ALA A 84 -1.37 -6.73 2.27
C ALA A 84 -0.96 -5.70 1.21
N TYR A 85 -1.17 -6.03 -0.05
CA TYR A 85 -0.81 -5.17 -1.18
C TYR A 85 -2.02 -4.97 -2.11
N VAL A 86 -2.31 -3.72 -2.41
CA VAL A 86 -3.30 -3.28 -3.38
C VAL A 86 -2.55 -2.67 -4.57
N PRO A 87 -2.41 -3.40 -5.69
CA PRO A 87 -1.64 -2.94 -6.84
C PRO A 87 -2.44 -1.96 -7.71
N GLU A 88 -1.75 -1.16 -8.51
CA GLU A 88 -2.30 -0.30 -9.56
C GLU A 88 -3.27 -1.05 -10.52
N GLY A 89 -2.95 -2.28 -10.88
CA GLY A 89 -3.72 -3.12 -11.81
C GLY A 89 -4.93 -3.84 -11.20
N ARG A 90 -5.42 -3.45 -10.01
CA ARG A 90 -6.58 -4.00 -9.28
C ARG A 90 -6.46 -5.47 -8.87
N GLY A 91 -5.92 -6.37 -9.72
CA GLY A 91 -5.61 -7.76 -9.40
C GLY A 91 -6.82 -8.63 -9.00
N VAL A 92 -8.03 -8.33 -9.48
CA VAL A 92 -9.23 -9.15 -9.23
C VAL A 92 -9.24 -10.37 -10.13
N PHE A 93 -9.86 -11.46 -9.66
CA PHE A 93 -10.06 -12.66 -10.46
C PHE A 93 -11.33 -12.50 -11.29
N PRO A 94 -11.23 -12.36 -12.62
CA PRO A 94 -12.35 -11.97 -13.47
C PRO A 94 -13.46 -13.05 -13.54
N ASN A 95 -13.09 -14.32 -13.37
CA ASN A 95 -13.99 -15.48 -13.48
C ASN A 95 -14.57 -15.93 -12.13
N LEU A 96 -14.23 -15.23 -11.05
CA LEU A 96 -14.80 -15.47 -9.73
C LEU A 96 -15.79 -14.37 -9.40
N SER A 97 -16.87 -14.71 -8.67
CA SER A 97 -17.80 -13.74 -8.12
C SER A 97 -17.13 -12.83 -7.10
N VAL A 98 -17.78 -11.72 -6.74
CA VAL A 98 -17.33 -10.83 -5.66
C VAL A 98 -17.12 -11.63 -4.36
N ARG A 99 -18.11 -12.47 -3.99
CA ARG A 99 -18.02 -13.34 -2.81
C ARG A 99 -16.80 -14.24 -2.87
N GLU A 100 -16.60 -14.96 -3.96
CA GLU A 100 -15.48 -15.90 -4.12
C GLU A 100 -14.13 -15.18 -4.09
N ASN A 101 -14.01 -14.02 -4.73
CA ASN A 101 -12.81 -13.20 -4.66
C ASN A 101 -12.44 -12.83 -3.22
N LEU A 102 -13.42 -12.46 -2.38
CA LEU A 102 -13.21 -12.10 -0.99
C LEU A 102 -12.91 -13.32 -0.13
N VAL A 103 -13.72 -14.36 -0.21
CA VAL A 103 -13.56 -15.58 0.60
C VAL A 103 -12.22 -16.27 0.33
N MET A 104 -11.79 -16.32 -0.94
CA MET A 104 -10.49 -16.89 -1.30
C MET A 104 -9.30 -16.13 -0.68
N ALA A 105 -9.42 -14.84 -0.44
CA ALA A 105 -8.40 -14.02 0.21
C ALA A 105 -8.41 -14.15 1.73
N SER A 106 -9.51 -14.65 2.30
CA SER A 106 -9.72 -14.71 3.75
C SER A 106 -8.72 -15.62 4.44
N ARG A 107 -8.08 -15.10 5.47
CA ARG A 107 -7.22 -15.85 6.38
C ARG A 107 -7.19 -15.15 7.75
N LYS A 108 -6.78 -15.85 8.79
CA LYS A 108 -6.49 -15.20 10.08
C LYS A 108 -5.26 -14.30 9.96
N GLY A 109 -5.34 -13.12 10.54
CA GLY A 109 -4.20 -12.22 10.71
C GLY A 109 -3.18 -12.78 11.72
N ARG A 110 -2.12 -12.02 11.95
CA ARG A 110 -1.14 -12.37 12.99
C ARG A 110 -1.85 -12.49 14.34
N GLU A 111 -1.35 -13.41 15.18
CA GLU A 111 -1.89 -13.66 16.52
C GLU A 111 -3.40 -13.98 16.54
N GLY A 112 -3.92 -14.49 15.39
CA GLY A 112 -5.33 -14.86 15.28
C GLY A 112 -6.29 -13.70 15.06
N ARG A 113 -5.81 -12.50 14.73
CA ARG A 113 -6.65 -11.32 14.48
C ARG A 113 -7.71 -11.58 13.42
N ALA A 114 -8.89 -11.00 13.63
CA ALA A 114 -10.05 -11.12 12.76
C ALA A 114 -10.82 -9.78 12.68
N ASP A 115 -10.10 -8.66 12.56
CA ASP A 115 -10.64 -7.31 12.66
C ASP A 115 -11.48 -6.90 11.44
N TRP A 116 -11.25 -7.57 10.30
CA TRP A 116 -11.94 -7.32 9.04
C TRP A 116 -12.67 -8.58 8.54
N PRO A 117 -13.70 -9.06 9.26
CA PRO A 117 -14.52 -10.16 8.79
C PRO A 117 -15.30 -9.76 7.54
N PHE A 118 -15.85 -10.75 6.84
CA PHE A 118 -16.59 -10.55 5.59
C PHE A 118 -17.70 -9.51 5.73
N GLU A 119 -18.45 -9.54 6.81
CA GLU A 119 -19.56 -8.63 7.10
C GLU A 119 -19.09 -7.19 7.16
N ARG A 120 -17.99 -6.91 7.86
CA ARG A 120 -17.38 -5.57 7.93
C ARG A 120 -16.91 -5.06 6.57
N VAL A 121 -16.35 -5.94 5.74
CA VAL A 121 -15.97 -5.57 4.37
C VAL A 121 -17.21 -5.21 3.54
N MET A 122 -18.31 -5.94 3.68
CA MET A 122 -19.57 -5.63 2.99
C MET A 122 -20.17 -4.32 3.47
N GLU A 123 -20.16 -4.03 4.77
CA GLU A 123 -20.58 -2.74 5.34
C GLU A 123 -19.71 -1.57 4.84
N THR A 124 -18.42 -1.82 4.67
CA THR A 124 -17.47 -0.81 4.18
C THR A 124 -17.69 -0.49 2.70
N PHE A 125 -18.09 -1.49 1.91
CA PHE A 125 -18.32 -1.41 0.47
C PHE A 125 -19.74 -1.85 0.06
N PRO A 126 -20.79 -1.04 0.32
CA PRO A 126 -22.17 -1.42 0.01
C PRO A 126 -22.39 -1.78 -1.46
N ARG A 127 -21.66 -1.13 -2.38
CA ARG A 127 -21.73 -1.44 -3.82
C ARG A 127 -21.26 -2.87 -4.14
N LEU A 128 -20.29 -3.41 -3.40
CA LEU A 128 -19.87 -4.80 -3.56
C LEU A 128 -20.94 -5.76 -3.03
N GLN A 129 -21.65 -5.38 -1.97
CA GLN A 129 -22.77 -6.17 -1.44
C GLN A 129 -23.91 -6.29 -2.46
N GLU A 130 -24.26 -5.19 -3.14
CA GLU A 130 -25.26 -5.20 -4.23
C GLU A 130 -24.84 -6.10 -5.40
N ARG A 131 -23.55 -6.29 -5.60
CA ARG A 131 -22.93 -7.06 -6.68
C ARG A 131 -22.34 -8.40 -6.24
N ILE A 132 -22.74 -8.90 -5.08
CA ILE A 132 -22.08 -10.05 -4.41
C ILE A 132 -21.96 -11.31 -5.27
N GLY A 133 -22.93 -11.55 -6.15
CA GLY A 133 -22.96 -12.67 -7.09
C GLY A 133 -22.36 -12.38 -8.48
N ASN A 134 -22.04 -11.11 -8.79
CA ASN A 134 -21.47 -10.73 -10.08
C ASN A 134 -20.01 -11.22 -10.18
N LEU A 135 -19.61 -11.61 -11.39
CA LEU A 135 -18.22 -11.95 -11.69
C LEU A 135 -17.32 -10.69 -11.64
N GLY A 136 -16.05 -10.85 -11.32
CA GLY A 136 -15.08 -9.74 -11.31
C GLY A 136 -14.98 -9.02 -12.66
N SER A 137 -15.17 -9.73 -13.78
CA SER A 137 -15.23 -9.16 -15.12
C SER A 137 -16.46 -8.29 -15.41
N GLN A 138 -17.52 -8.43 -14.61
CA GLN A 138 -18.77 -7.68 -14.75
C GLN A 138 -18.80 -6.39 -13.93
N LEU A 139 -17.76 -6.16 -13.13
CA LEU A 139 -17.62 -4.98 -12.30
C LEU A 139 -17.04 -3.80 -13.08
N SER A 140 -17.49 -2.60 -12.75
CA SER A 140 -16.84 -1.37 -13.18
C SER A 140 -15.42 -1.27 -12.60
N GLY A 141 -14.57 -0.41 -13.19
CA GLY A 141 -13.22 -0.20 -12.70
C GLY A 141 -13.14 0.21 -11.22
N GLY A 142 -14.08 1.02 -10.76
CA GLY A 142 -14.17 1.42 -9.35
C GLY A 142 -14.60 0.29 -8.42
N GLU A 143 -15.57 -0.52 -8.83
CA GLU A 143 -16.00 -1.71 -8.07
C GLU A 143 -14.88 -2.76 -8.00
N GLN A 144 -14.11 -2.94 -9.08
CA GLN A 144 -12.92 -3.80 -9.08
C GLN A 144 -11.85 -3.30 -8.10
N GLN A 145 -11.65 -1.98 -8.02
CA GLN A 145 -10.71 -1.39 -7.06
C GLN A 145 -11.17 -1.57 -5.61
N MET A 146 -12.47 -1.35 -5.35
CA MET A 146 -13.07 -1.65 -4.04
C MET A 146 -12.91 -3.13 -3.68
N LEU A 147 -13.11 -4.04 -4.63
CA LEU A 147 -12.92 -5.47 -4.43
C LEU A 147 -11.45 -5.81 -4.13
N SER A 148 -10.50 -5.16 -4.80
CA SER A 148 -9.07 -5.32 -4.52
C SER A 148 -8.71 -4.89 -3.10
N ILE A 149 -9.22 -3.73 -2.64
CA ILE A 149 -9.03 -3.27 -1.26
C ILE A 149 -9.73 -4.22 -0.27
N GLY A 150 -10.96 -4.63 -0.56
CA GLY A 150 -11.69 -5.60 0.27
C GLY A 150 -10.94 -6.92 0.45
N ARG A 151 -10.37 -7.46 -0.63
CA ARG A 151 -9.51 -8.66 -0.59
C ARG A 151 -8.28 -8.46 0.31
N ALA A 152 -7.63 -7.30 0.23
CA ALA A 152 -6.50 -6.97 1.08
C ALA A 152 -6.93 -6.96 2.57
N LEU A 153 -8.07 -6.36 2.90
CA LEU A 153 -8.60 -6.29 4.26
C LEU A 153 -9.02 -7.67 4.81
N MET A 154 -9.56 -8.56 3.96
CA MET A 154 -9.89 -9.95 4.33
C MET A 154 -8.68 -10.77 4.82
N THR A 155 -7.45 -10.30 4.59
CA THR A 155 -6.25 -10.92 5.13
C THR A 155 -5.94 -10.49 6.56
N HIS A 156 -6.73 -9.60 7.17
CA HIS A 156 -6.52 -8.98 8.48
C HIS A 156 -5.10 -8.43 8.66
N PRO A 157 -4.68 -7.49 7.79
CA PRO A 157 -3.29 -7.05 7.72
C PRO A 157 -2.90 -6.16 8.90
N ASP A 158 -1.62 -6.15 9.25
CA ASP A 158 -0.99 -5.15 10.11
C ASP A 158 -0.44 -3.97 9.31
N LEU A 159 -0.09 -4.21 8.03
CA LEU A 159 0.39 -3.21 7.07
C LEU A 159 -0.33 -3.37 5.74
N VAL A 160 -0.91 -2.28 5.23
CA VAL A 160 -1.48 -2.21 3.88
C VAL A 160 -0.63 -1.29 3.01
N ILE A 161 -0.23 -1.78 1.84
CA ILE A 161 0.45 -0.99 0.82
C ILE A 161 -0.53 -0.71 -0.32
N LEU A 162 -0.78 0.58 -0.60
CA LEU A 162 -1.68 1.07 -1.63
C LEU A 162 -0.85 1.73 -2.74
N ASP A 163 -0.83 1.12 -3.92
CA ASP A 163 -0.04 1.60 -5.07
C ASP A 163 -1.00 2.13 -6.16
N GLU A 164 -1.11 3.47 -6.24
CA GLU A 164 -1.98 4.22 -7.18
C GLU A 164 -3.45 3.73 -7.18
N ALA A 165 -4.01 3.58 -5.97
CA ALA A 165 -5.32 2.97 -5.76
C ALA A 165 -6.50 3.79 -6.34
N THR A 166 -6.29 5.05 -6.72
CA THR A 166 -7.35 5.93 -7.25
C THR A 166 -7.19 6.22 -8.74
N GLU A 167 -6.14 5.70 -9.39
CA GLU A 167 -5.85 6.03 -10.78
C GLU A 167 -6.95 5.61 -11.77
N GLY A 168 -7.31 6.54 -12.66
CA GLY A 168 -8.27 6.31 -13.75
C GLY A 168 -9.71 6.08 -13.28
N LEU A 169 -10.05 6.48 -12.05
CA LEU A 169 -11.39 6.33 -11.48
C LEU A 169 -12.19 7.63 -11.50
N ALA A 170 -13.52 7.49 -11.53
CA ALA A 170 -14.42 8.64 -11.46
C ALA A 170 -14.31 9.34 -10.08
N PRO A 171 -14.48 10.68 -10.01
CA PRO A 171 -14.28 11.47 -8.79
C PRO A 171 -15.05 10.96 -7.56
N LEU A 172 -16.29 10.49 -7.73
CA LEU A 172 -17.10 9.94 -6.64
C LEU A 172 -16.49 8.65 -6.06
N ILE A 173 -15.92 7.81 -6.92
CA ILE A 173 -15.24 6.57 -6.50
C ILE A 173 -13.93 6.89 -5.79
N VAL A 174 -13.18 7.85 -6.33
CA VAL A 174 -11.95 8.37 -5.67
C VAL A 174 -12.26 8.85 -4.26
N ALA A 175 -13.32 9.65 -4.08
CA ALA A 175 -13.73 10.13 -2.76
C ALA A 175 -14.09 8.98 -1.81
N GLU A 176 -14.77 7.94 -2.31
CA GLU A 176 -15.13 6.76 -1.53
C GLU A 176 -13.89 5.94 -1.11
N ILE A 177 -12.94 5.74 -2.02
CA ILE A 177 -11.67 5.05 -1.70
C ILE A 177 -10.90 5.82 -0.62
N TRP A 178 -10.79 7.14 -0.72
CA TRP A 178 -10.13 7.94 0.31
C TRP A 178 -10.84 7.87 1.66
N ARG A 179 -12.17 7.81 1.68
CA ARG A 179 -12.95 7.57 2.90
C ARG A 179 -12.59 6.22 3.54
N VAL A 180 -12.47 5.17 2.72
CA VAL A 180 -12.09 3.82 3.20
C VAL A 180 -10.65 3.81 3.69
N ILE A 181 -9.70 4.48 3.02
CA ILE A 181 -8.32 4.63 3.50
C ILE A 181 -8.32 5.29 4.90
N GLY A 182 -9.14 6.33 5.11
CA GLY A 182 -9.33 6.93 6.43
C GLY A 182 -9.85 5.94 7.50
N GLN A 183 -10.75 5.04 7.12
CA GLN A 183 -11.24 3.98 8.04
C GLN A 183 -10.16 2.93 8.36
N ILE A 184 -9.35 2.55 7.37
CA ILE A 184 -8.20 1.64 7.56
C ILE A 184 -7.23 2.26 8.56
N ARG A 185 -6.87 3.53 8.36
CA ARG A 185 -6.03 4.29 9.28
C ARG A 185 -6.62 4.34 10.69
N ALA A 186 -7.90 4.69 10.81
CA ALA A 186 -8.60 4.76 12.10
C ALA A 186 -8.67 3.41 12.84
N SER A 187 -8.54 2.28 12.12
CA SER A 187 -8.47 0.95 12.73
C SER A 187 -7.09 0.57 13.25
N GLY A 188 -6.08 1.48 13.15
CA GLY A 188 -4.73 1.26 13.64
C GLY A 188 -3.87 0.36 12.73
N ILE A 189 -4.30 0.10 11.51
CA ILE A 189 -3.48 -0.58 10.49
C ILE A 189 -2.48 0.42 9.94
N ALA A 190 -1.19 0.04 9.94
CA ALA A 190 -0.18 0.86 9.28
C ALA A 190 -0.37 0.85 7.76
N THR A 191 -0.05 1.96 7.11
CA THR A 191 -0.32 2.11 5.69
C THR A 191 0.84 2.78 4.97
N LEU A 192 1.22 2.25 3.80
CA LEU A 192 2.09 2.93 2.84
C LEU A 192 1.23 3.34 1.64
N ILE A 193 1.16 4.64 1.35
CA ILE A 193 0.31 5.18 0.28
C ILE A 193 1.15 5.79 -0.82
N VAL A 194 0.93 5.35 -2.05
CA VAL A 194 1.38 6.00 -3.28
C VAL A 194 0.16 6.38 -4.09
N ASP A 195 0.04 7.65 -4.48
CA ASP A 195 -1.01 8.12 -5.38
C ASP A 195 -0.53 9.35 -6.17
N ARG A 196 -1.18 9.66 -7.28
CA ARG A 196 -0.89 10.84 -8.11
C ARG A 196 -1.31 12.14 -7.44
N ASP A 197 -2.40 12.10 -6.67
CA ASP A 197 -2.83 13.24 -5.86
C ASP A 197 -1.98 13.35 -4.58
N TYR A 198 -0.76 13.88 -4.72
CA TYR A 198 0.17 14.07 -3.61
C TYR A 198 -0.43 14.88 -2.45
N ARG A 199 -1.33 15.85 -2.75
CA ARG A 199 -1.99 16.66 -1.72
C ARG A 199 -2.90 15.80 -0.85
N LYS A 200 -3.61 14.87 -1.49
CA LYS A 200 -4.47 13.93 -0.79
C LYS A 200 -3.63 12.92 0.00
N VAL A 201 -2.53 12.42 -0.57
CA VAL A 201 -1.57 11.56 0.16
C VAL A 201 -1.09 12.26 1.41
N LEU A 202 -0.61 13.51 1.32
CA LEU A 202 -0.12 14.27 2.47
C LEU A 202 -1.20 14.52 3.54
N THR A 203 -2.45 14.79 3.14
CA THR A 203 -3.54 14.97 4.11
C THR A 203 -3.97 13.68 4.81
N GLN A 204 -3.67 12.53 4.23
CA GLN A 204 -3.98 11.21 4.79
C GLN A 204 -2.79 10.53 5.47
N SER A 205 -1.61 11.14 5.43
CA SER A 205 -0.38 10.57 6.00
C SER A 205 0.06 11.32 7.27
N ASP A 206 0.74 10.60 8.15
CA ASP A 206 1.40 11.17 9.33
C ASP A 206 2.77 11.72 8.95
N ARG A 207 3.52 10.95 8.16
CA ARG A 207 4.79 11.34 7.56
C ARG A 207 4.79 11.06 6.07
N ALA A 208 5.70 11.71 5.35
CA ALA A 208 5.91 11.41 3.94
C ALA A 208 7.42 11.38 3.62
N VAL A 209 7.74 10.61 2.58
CA VAL A 209 9.06 10.57 1.97
C VAL A 209 8.96 10.83 0.48
N VAL A 210 9.93 11.53 -0.08
CA VAL A 210 10.02 11.83 -1.51
C VAL A 210 11.15 11.02 -2.11
N LEU A 211 10.82 10.20 -3.10
CA LEU A 211 11.77 9.42 -3.86
C LEU A 211 12.13 10.14 -5.17
N GLN A 212 13.42 10.31 -5.42
CA GLN A 212 13.95 10.85 -6.67
C GLN A 212 15.13 9.99 -7.12
N LYS A 213 15.07 9.50 -8.36
CA LYS A 213 16.12 8.66 -8.97
C LYS A 213 16.57 7.51 -8.05
N GLY A 214 15.60 6.86 -7.38
CA GLY A 214 15.87 5.73 -6.50
C GLY A 214 16.49 6.06 -5.13
N GLN A 215 16.48 7.31 -4.72
CA GLN A 215 16.96 7.77 -3.41
C GLN A 215 15.88 8.56 -2.68
N VAL A 216 15.85 8.50 -1.35
CA VAL A 216 15.04 9.39 -0.54
C VAL A 216 15.74 10.74 -0.47
N VAL A 217 15.10 11.78 -1.00
CA VAL A 217 15.66 13.14 -1.04
C VAL A 217 15.02 14.08 -0.02
N LEU A 218 13.84 13.73 0.47
CA LEU A 218 13.11 14.52 1.46
C LEU A 218 12.27 13.59 2.33
N ALA A 219 12.24 13.81 3.63
CA ALA A 219 11.39 13.06 4.57
C ALA A 219 10.98 13.96 5.74
N GLY A 220 9.77 13.80 6.23
CA GLY A 220 9.29 14.59 7.36
C GLY A 220 7.80 14.40 7.67
N ASP A 221 7.30 15.24 8.59
CA ASP A 221 5.88 15.36 8.87
C ASP A 221 5.09 15.73 7.60
N ALA A 222 4.00 15.02 7.34
CA ALA A 222 3.28 15.16 6.07
C ALA A 222 2.63 16.56 5.91
N LEU A 223 2.12 17.15 7.01
CA LEU A 223 1.51 18.48 6.96
C LEU A 223 2.58 19.56 6.77
N ALA A 224 3.73 19.44 7.43
CA ALA A 224 4.85 20.36 7.26
C ALA A 224 5.39 20.31 5.81
N LEU A 225 5.47 19.14 5.22
CA LEU A 225 5.92 18.98 3.84
C LEU A 225 4.93 19.54 2.81
N ARG A 226 3.64 19.52 3.09
CA ARG A 226 2.60 20.00 2.16
C ARG A 226 2.82 21.43 1.68
N ASP A 227 3.28 22.29 2.59
CA ASP A 227 3.45 23.71 2.33
C ASP A 227 4.93 24.07 2.04
N SER A 228 5.79 23.05 1.85
CA SER A 228 7.21 23.21 1.57
C SER A 228 7.48 23.54 0.10
N ALA A 229 8.23 24.62 -0.15
CA ALA A 229 8.71 24.97 -1.48
C ALA A 229 9.66 23.90 -2.06
N GLU A 230 10.37 23.18 -1.19
CA GLU A 230 11.29 22.12 -1.57
C GLU A 230 10.52 20.94 -2.16
N LEU A 231 9.39 20.55 -1.56
CA LEU A 231 8.52 19.49 -2.10
C LEU A 231 8.02 19.85 -3.50
N ALA A 232 7.56 21.10 -3.71
CA ALA A 232 7.10 21.57 -5.01
C ALA A 232 8.19 21.39 -6.08
N GLY A 233 9.44 21.72 -5.75
CA GLY A 233 10.60 21.53 -6.64
C GLY A 233 10.83 20.07 -7.04
N TYR A 234 10.73 19.12 -6.09
CA TYR A 234 10.91 17.70 -6.38
C TYR A 234 9.75 17.08 -7.18
N LEU A 235 8.53 17.55 -6.94
CA LEU A 235 7.36 17.05 -7.66
C LEU A 235 7.15 17.74 -9.02
N GLY A 236 7.73 18.93 -9.23
CA GLY A 236 7.60 19.70 -10.46
C GLY A 236 6.23 20.35 -10.62
N VAL A 237 5.66 20.83 -9.51
CA VAL A 237 4.36 21.50 -9.43
C VAL A 237 4.49 22.91 -8.87
#